data_feceb19496dc10001d7a2a39e248de0e
#
_entry.id   feceb19496dc10001d7a2a39e248de0e
#
_cell.length_a   1.000
_cell.length_b   1.000
_cell.length_c   1.000
_cell.angle_alpha   90.00
_cell.angle_beta   90.00
_cell.angle_gamma   90.00
#
_symmetry.space_group_name_H-M   'P 1'
#
loop_
_entity.id
_entity.type
_entity.pdbx_description
1 polymer ?
#
loop_
_entity_poly.entity_id
_entity_poly.type
_entity_poly.pdbx_seq_one_letter_code
_entity_poly.pdbx_strand_id
1 'polypeptide(L)' 'MTKQADILPRSLPPRGLSRVQAAAFVGVSPSLFDQMVDDGRMPKPKRINARAVWDRMQLDDAFAAIPDKNDKNPWDGAAE' A
#
# COMPACT_ATOMS: atom_id res chain seq x y z
N MET A 1 -16.08 -19.81 7.71
CA MET A 1 -14.67 -19.68 7.38
C MET A 1 -13.98 -18.69 8.32
N THR A 2 -12.84 -19.06 8.78
CA THR A 2 -12.09 -18.21 9.70
C THR A 2 -11.36 -17.13 8.95
N LYS A 3 -11.52 -15.91 9.39
CA LYS A 3 -10.81 -14.78 8.81
C LYS A 3 -9.51 -14.56 9.56
N GLN A 4 -8.57 -13.92 8.91
CA GLN A 4 -7.31 -13.61 9.58
C GLN A 4 -7.52 -12.83 10.85
N ALA A 5 -8.50 -11.93 10.86
CA ALA A 5 -8.78 -11.12 12.02
C ALA A 5 -9.22 -11.98 13.21
N ASP A 6 -9.77 -13.18 12.95
CA ASP A 6 -10.17 -14.08 14.01
C ASP A 6 -9.00 -14.87 14.58
N ILE A 7 -7.92 -14.94 13.82
CA ILE A 7 -6.74 -15.73 14.23
C ILE A 7 -5.71 -14.82 14.87
N LEU A 8 -5.53 -13.62 14.33
CA LEU A 8 -4.53 -12.70 14.81
C LEU A 8 -5.15 -11.69 15.75
N PRO A 9 -4.42 -11.29 16.79
CA PRO A 9 -4.90 -10.19 17.64
C PRO A 9 -5.02 -8.92 16.82
N ARG A 10 -5.91 -8.05 17.24
CA ARG A 10 -6.11 -6.78 16.54
C ARG A 10 -4.85 -5.92 16.51
N SER A 11 -4.03 -6.06 17.53
CA SER A 11 -2.78 -5.30 17.60
C SER A 11 -1.69 -5.87 16.72
N LEU A 12 -1.95 -7.01 16.08
CA LEU A 12 -0.97 -7.67 15.24
C LEU A 12 -1.55 -7.88 13.85
N PRO A 13 -1.44 -6.88 12.98
CA PRO A 13 -1.99 -7.01 11.64
C PRO A 13 -1.23 -8.06 10.83
N PRO A 14 -1.87 -8.69 9.86
CA PRO A 14 -1.18 -9.66 9.01
C PRO A 14 -0.08 -8.97 8.22
N ARG A 15 1.00 -9.70 8.00
CA ARG A 15 2.08 -9.16 7.19
C ARG A 15 1.71 -9.11 5.72
N GLY A 16 1.00 -10.12 5.24
CA GLY A 16 0.57 -10.19 3.85
C GLY A 16 -0.83 -9.63 3.68
N LEU A 17 -1.00 -8.72 2.73
CA LEU A 17 -2.26 -8.02 2.52
C LEU A 17 -2.78 -8.30 1.12
N SER A 18 -4.10 -8.42 1.01
CA SER A 18 -4.76 -8.49 -0.30
C SER A 18 -4.73 -7.12 -0.96
N ARG A 19 -5.15 -7.07 -2.22
CA ARG A 19 -5.23 -5.79 -2.96
C ARG A 19 -6.07 -4.76 -2.21
N VAL A 20 -7.24 -5.15 -1.75
CA VAL A 20 -8.14 -4.24 -1.05
C VAL A 20 -7.53 -3.80 0.28
N GLN A 21 -6.94 -4.75 1.00
CA GLN A 21 -6.30 -4.42 2.27
C GLN A 21 -5.08 -3.52 2.07
N ALA A 22 -4.31 -3.78 1.01
CA ALA A 22 -3.13 -2.98 0.72
C ALA A 22 -3.52 -1.55 0.38
N ALA A 23 -4.56 -1.38 -0.44
CA ALA A 23 -5.06 -0.05 -0.77
C ALA A 23 -5.52 0.69 0.48
N ALA A 24 -6.25 0.00 1.35
CA ALA A 24 -6.72 0.59 2.58
C ALA A 24 -5.56 0.97 3.50
N PHE A 25 -4.54 0.14 3.54
CA PHE A 25 -3.35 0.42 4.35
C PHE A 25 -2.68 1.72 3.91
N VAL A 26 -2.59 1.91 2.60
CA VAL A 26 -1.99 3.11 2.02
C VAL A 26 -2.94 4.31 2.11
N GLY A 27 -4.23 4.04 2.21
CA GLY A 27 -5.23 5.10 2.34
C GLY A 27 -5.81 5.55 1.01
N VAL A 28 -5.83 4.68 0.01
CA VAL A 28 -6.35 5.02 -1.31
C VAL A 28 -7.35 3.97 -1.77
N SER A 29 -8.04 4.28 -2.85
CA SER A 29 -8.95 3.29 -3.45
C SER A 29 -8.14 2.18 -4.12
N PRO A 30 -8.74 1.00 -4.29
CA PRO A 30 -8.05 -0.07 -5.03
C PRO A 30 -7.66 0.35 -6.44
N SER A 31 -8.48 1.13 -7.12
CA SER A 31 -8.15 1.59 -8.47
C SER A 31 -6.92 2.49 -8.49
N LEU A 32 -6.84 3.41 -7.55
CA LEU A 32 -5.68 4.27 -7.45
C LEU A 32 -4.46 3.46 -7.03
N PHE A 33 -4.65 2.51 -6.14
CA PHE A 33 -3.56 1.62 -5.73
C PHE A 33 -2.98 0.88 -6.93
N ASP A 34 -3.85 0.38 -7.83
CA ASP A 34 -3.38 -0.29 -9.04
C ASP A 34 -2.50 0.63 -9.88
N GLN A 35 -2.89 1.88 -10.01
CA GLN A 35 -2.09 2.85 -10.75
C GLN A 35 -0.73 3.07 -10.10
N MET A 36 -0.71 3.11 -8.78
CA MET A 36 0.53 3.31 -8.05
C MET A 36 1.47 2.12 -8.18
N VAL A 37 0.92 0.91 -8.28
CA VAL A 37 1.73 -0.27 -8.55
C VAL A 37 2.29 -0.21 -9.97
N ASP A 38 1.44 0.19 -10.92
CA ASP A 38 1.86 0.26 -12.31
C ASP A 38 2.96 1.28 -12.56
N ASP A 39 2.89 2.41 -11.88
CA ASP A 39 3.88 3.46 -12.10
C ASP A 39 5.08 3.39 -11.15
N GLY A 40 5.12 2.37 -10.30
CA GLY A 40 6.28 2.12 -9.46
C GLY A 40 6.27 2.77 -8.10
N ARG A 41 5.22 3.53 -7.77
CA ARG A 41 5.14 4.13 -6.44
C ARG A 41 4.88 3.11 -5.34
N MET A 42 4.25 1.98 -5.71
CA MET A 42 4.00 0.89 -4.78
C MET A 42 4.61 -0.39 -5.31
N PRO A 43 5.01 -1.29 -4.42
CA PRO A 43 5.68 -2.53 -4.86
C PRO A 43 4.69 -3.46 -5.54
N LYS A 44 5.24 -4.35 -6.36
CA LYS A 44 4.45 -5.40 -6.97
C LYS A 44 4.15 -6.47 -5.93
N PRO A 45 3.04 -7.17 -6.10
CA PRO A 45 2.67 -8.20 -5.12
C PRO A 45 3.55 -9.43 -5.27
N LYS A 46 3.63 -10.19 -4.19
CA LYS A 46 4.16 -11.53 -4.24
C LYS A 46 3.07 -12.47 -4.71
N ARG A 47 3.45 -13.47 -5.47
CA ARG A 47 2.49 -14.49 -5.92
C ARG A 47 2.62 -15.70 -5.04
N ILE A 48 1.52 -16.05 -4.38
CA ILE A 48 1.44 -17.26 -3.58
C ILE A 48 0.33 -18.08 -4.19
N ASN A 49 0.72 -19.07 -4.99
CA ASN A 49 -0.21 -19.80 -5.85
C ASN A 49 -0.96 -18.80 -6.75
N ALA A 50 -2.27 -18.76 -6.67
CA ALA A 50 -3.05 -17.84 -7.51
C ALA A 50 -3.31 -16.50 -6.84
N ARG A 51 -2.76 -16.27 -5.67
CA ARG A 51 -3.07 -15.06 -4.91
C ARG A 51 -1.99 -14.02 -5.06
N ALA A 52 -2.40 -12.77 -5.14
CA ALA A 52 -1.50 -11.63 -5.10
C ALA A 52 -1.51 -11.10 -3.67
N VAL A 53 -0.34 -11.04 -3.05
CA VAL A 53 -0.22 -10.65 -1.65
C VAL A 53 0.87 -9.60 -1.53
N TRP A 54 0.55 -8.49 -0.90
CA TRP A 54 1.52 -7.41 -0.69
C TRP A 54 2.11 -7.51 0.70
N ASP A 55 3.41 -7.24 0.79
CA ASP A 55 4.11 -7.22 2.07
C ASP A 55 3.84 -5.87 2.73
N ARG A 56 3.20 -5.90 3.90
CA ARG A 56 2.88 -4.68 4.63
C ARG A 56 4.11 -3.80 4.87
N MET A 57 5.24 -4.41 5.14
CA MET A 57 6.46 -3.66 5.42
C MET A 57 6.99 -2.98 4.18
N GLN A 58 6.87 -3.63 3.02
CA GLN A 58 7.26 -2.99 1.76
C GLN A 58 6.34 -1.84 1.41
N LEU A 59 5.05 -1.98 1.72
CA LEU A 59 4.10 -0.90 1.49
C LEU A 59 4.43 0.31 2.36
N ASP A 60 4.80 0.06 3.59
CA ASP A 60 5.17 1.12 4.51
C ASP A 60 6.40 1.88 3.99
N ASP A 61 7.41 1.15 3.57
CA ASP A 61 8.62 1.75 3.02
C ASP A 61 8.31 2.54 1.76
N ALA A 62 7.49 1.98 0.88
CA ALA A 62 7.14 2.65 -0.36
C ALA A 62 6.35 3.92 -0.10
N PHE A 63 5.46 3.88 0.87
CA PHE A 63 4.68 5.05 1.24
C PHE A 63 5.60 6.17 1.75
N ALA A 64 6.56 5.80 2.58
CA ALA A 64 7.50 6.78 3.12
C ALA A 64 8.35 7.43 2.03
N ALA A 65 8.55 6.73 0.92
CA ALA A 65 9.35 7.24 -0.18
C ALA A 65 8.59 8.19 -1.10
N ILE A 66 7.26 8.27 -0.98
CA ILE A 66 6.49 9.22 -1.78
C ILE A 66 6.80 10.62 -1.27
N PRO A 67 7.25 11.53 -2.14
CA PRO A 67 7.61 12.87 -1.66
C PRO A 67 6.40 13.65 -1.21
N ASP A 68 6.61 14.51 -0.25
CA ASP A 68 5.58 15.44 0.18
C ASP A 68 5.28 16.41 -0.93
N LYS A 69 4.10 16.95 -0.88
CA LYS A 69 3.66 17.88 -1.91
C LYS A 69 4.64 19.03 -2.11
N ASN A 70 5.23 19.52 -1.06
CA ASN A 70 6.11 20.69 -1.12
C ASN A 70 7.57 20.37 -1.27
N ASP A 71 7.86 19.10 -1.42
CA ASP A 71 9.22 18.63 -1.40
C ASP A 71 10.04 19.15 -2.55
N LYS A 72 9.47 19.25 -3.71
CA LYS A 72 10.23 19.65 -4.86
C LYS A 72 9.65 20.84 -5.55
N ASN A 73 8.63 21.41 -5.01
CA ASN A 73 7.92 22.43 -5.74
C ASN A 73 7.54 23.53 -4.81
N PRO A 74 8.45 24.39 -4.58
CA PRO A 74 8.08 25.50 -3.75
C PRO A 74 6.99 26.32 -4.37
N TRP A 75 6.64 26.13 -5.30
CA TRP A 75 5.48 26.61 -5.89
C TRP A 75 4.65 26.03 -6.40
N ASP A 76 4.91 25.27 -6.51
CA ASP A 76 4.26 24.60 -6.72
C ASP A 76 3.75 24.36 -6.42
N GLY A 77 4.23 24.83 -6.31
CA GLY A 77 3.75 24.78 -6.03
C GLY A 77 3.23 25.00 -5.82
N ALA A 78 3.44 25.49 -5.89
CA ALA A 78 2.84 25.74 -5.71
C ALA A 78 2.17 25.72 -5.80
N ALA A 79 2.34 25.75 -6.01
CA ALA A 79 1.65 25.72 -6.04
C ALA A 79 1.09 25.52 -5.99
N GLU A 80 1.37 25.48 -5.90
CA GLU A 80 0.79 25.33 -5.92
C GLU A 80 0.25 25.41 -5.82
#